data_93948a71ebb31c663e034a05b15ec22e
#
_entry.id   93948a71ebb31c663e034a05b15ec22e
#
_cell.length_a   1.000
_cell.length_b   1.000
_cell.length_c   1.000
_cell.angle_alpha   90.00
_cell.angle_beta   90.00
_cell.angle_gamma   90.00
#
_symmetry.space_group_name_H-M   'P 1'
#
loop_
_entity.id
_entity.type
_entity.pdbx_description
1 polymer ?
#
loop_
_entity_poly.entity_id
_entity_poly.type
_entity_poly.pdbx_seq_one_letter_code
_entity_poly.pdbx_strand_id
1 'polypeptide(L)'
;MGKAVQKLAMAGVAAVASTALGGALYRHMRYKRIKPKELKHFPKLQPDNEREIHLTAHRGLSAVYPENTALAFEAAGKAGFYALECDTHCTTDGTWVVLHDGQIKTMFDGTGDVKSYSYEEMLQKKMTNGANIDKYPEARLCTLQEYIDICKKYGCRPMIEVKDKRTEKMQSLYDMLVQNDILESCIIISFHISVLRALYAIDKNLEMWYLIEYISDKKLREAKECGNAGIAFCAQYNAPRPDAIQKIHDNGLTAACWTVDTPEMLEKMMNCGVKYITTNSILPE
;
A
#
# COMPACT_ATOMS: atom_id res chain seq x y z
N MET A 1 -26.45 -40.20 -13.65
CA MET A 1 -25.17 -39.56 -13.23
C MET A 1 -24.90 -38.22 -13.91
N GLY A 2 -25.76 -37.67 -14.80
CA GLY A 2 -25.47 -36.47 -15.58
C GLY A 2 -25.87 -35.10 -14.92
N LYS A 3 -26.86 -35.06 -14.02
CA LYS A 3 -27.44 -33.80 -13.51
C LYS A 3 -26.72 -33.26 -12.24
N ALA A 4 -26.06 -34.10 -11.48
CA ALA A 4 -25.32 -33.68 -10.29
C ALA A 4 -23.95 -33.04 -10.63
N VAL A 5 -23.28 -33.57 -11.67
CA VAL A 5 -21.98 -33.05 -12.12
C VAL A 5 -22.13 -31.67 -12.80
N GLN A 6 -23.23 -31.44 -13.54
CA GLN A 6 -23.51 -30.11 -14.10
C GLN A 6 -23.81 -29.04 -13.05
N LYS A 7 -24.49 -29.40 -11.93
CA LYS A 7 -24.75 -28.41 -10.84
C LYS A 7 -23.48 -28.02 -10.08
N LEU A 8 -22.52 -28.95 -9.90
CA LEU A 8 -21.23 -28.63 -9.27
C LEU A 8 -20.33 -27.76 -10.18
N ALA A 9 -20.35 -28.00 -11.48
CA ALA A 9 -19.60 -27.18 -12.43
C ALA A 9 -20.17 -25.75 -12.53
N MET A 10 -21.50 -25.59 -12.50
CA MET A 10 -22.12 -24.26 -12.51
C MET A 10 -21.93 -23.50 -11.19
N ALA A 11 -21.89 -24.20 -10.05
CA ALA A 11 -21.60 -23.56 -8.76
C ALA A 11 -20.12 -23.11 -8.66
N GLY A 12 -19.19 -23.87 -9.21
CA GLY A 12 -17.76 -23.48 -9.28
C GLY A 12 -17.53 -22.28 -10.20
N VAL A 13 -18.19 -22.23 -11.35
CA VAL A 13 -18.09 -21.09 -12.29
C VAL A 13 -18.75 -19.84 -11.74
N ALA A 14 -19.89 -19.98 -11.03
CA ALA A 14 -20.54 -18.83 -10.37
C ALA A 14 -19.71 -18.27 -9.21
N ALA A 15 -19.01 -19.11 -8.43
CA ALA A 15 -18.13 -18.67 -7.34
C ALA A 15 -16.88 -17.95 -7.88
N VAL A 16 -16.27 -18.44 -8.97
CA VAL A 16 -15.13 -17.78 -9.62
C VAL A 16 -15.56 -16.48 -10.31
N ALA A 17 -16.74 -16.45 -10.94
CA ALA A 17 -17.28 -15.23 -11.55
C ALA A 17 -17.65 -14.17 -10.48
N SER A 18 -18.17 -14.57 -9.32
CA SER A 18 -18.52 -13.63 -8.23
C SER A 18 -17.28 -13.03 -7.57
N THR A 19 -16.16 -13.77 -7.44
CA THR A 19 -14.89 -13.24 -6.93
C THR A 19 -14.19 -12.33 -7.94
N ALA A 20 -14.27 -12.65 -9.25
CA ALA A 20 -13.74 -11.79 -10.31
C ALA A 20 -14.57 -10.50 -10.49
N LEU A 21 -15.90 -10.60 -10.42
CA LEU A 21 -16.80 -9.44 -10.42
C LEU A 21 -16.67 -8.61 -9.15
N GLY A 22 -16.51 -9.25 -7.98
CA GLY A 22 -16.25 -8.56 -6.71
C GLY A 22 -14.92 -7.78 -6.74
N GLY A 23 -13.86 -8.38 -7.26
CA GLY A 23 -12.57 -7.72 -7.44
C GLY A 23 -12.58 -6.62 -8.50
N ALA A 24 -13.36 -6.78 -9.59
CA ALA A 24 -13.54 -5.75 -10.61
C ALA A 24 -14.41 -4.60 -10.10
N LEU A 25 -15.48 -4.92 -9.34
CA LEU A 25 -16.37 -3.92 -8.72
C LEU A 25 -15.63 -3.14 -7.62
N TYR A 26 -14.78 -3.81 -6.83
CA TYR A 26 -13.93 -3.18 -5.82
C TYR A 26 -12.88 -2.28 -6.46
N ARG A 27 -12.21 -2.72 -7.54
CA ARG A 27 -11.33 -1.88 -8.33
C ARG A 27 -12.08 -0.68 -8.92
N HIS A 28 -13.28 -0.88 -9.47
CA HIS A 28 -14.11 0.21 -10.02
C HIS A 28 -14.64 1.16 -8.92
N MET A 29 -14.97 0.66 -7.72
CA MET A 29 -15.38 1.48 -6.58
C MET A 29 -14.19 2.26 -5.97
N ARG A 30 -12.97 1.72 -6.04
CA ARG A 30 -11.74 2.38 -5.61
C ARG A 30 -11.43 3.64 -6.45
N TYR A 31 -11.84 3.63 -7.73
CA TYR A 31 -11.73 4.78 -8.64
C TYR A 31 -13.00 5.63 -8.74
N LYS A 32 -14.08 5.31 -7.99
CA LYS A 32 -15.13 6.30 -7.81
C LYS A 32 -14.52 7.46 -7.04
N ARG A 33 -14.24 8.54 -7.79
CA ARG A 33 -13.76 9.82 -7.29
C ARG A 33 -14.36 10.09 -5.91
N ILE A 34 -13.55 9.95 -4.86
CA ILE A 34 -13.86 10.59 -3.59
C ILE A 34 -13.95 12.05 -3.96
N LYS A 35 -15.13 12.66 -3.82
CA LYS A 35 -15.27 14.09 -4.13
C LYS A 35 -14.21 14.81 -3.32
N PRO A 36 -13.39 15.68 -3.94
CA PRO A 36 -12.31 16.37 -3.25
C PRO A 36 -12.87 17.05 -2.00
N LYS A 37 -12.48 16.58 -0.83
CA LYS A 37 -12.81 17.23 0.43
C LYS A 37 -11.69 18.20 0.76
N GLU A 38 -12.01 19.35 1.30
CA GLU A 38 -11.01 20.21 1.91
C GLU A 38 -10.50 19.57 3.20
N LEU A 39 -9.21 19.71 3.51
CA LEU A 39 -8.55 19.10 4.68
C LEU A 39 -9.32 19.31 6.00
N LYS A 40 -9.94 20.48 6.18
CA LYS A 40 -10.76 20.81 7.37
C LYS A 40 -11.97 19.90 7.60
N HIS A 41 -12.37 19.10 6.60
CA HIS A 41 -13.50 18.17 6.68
C HIS A 41 -13.08 16.72 6.91
N PHE A 42 -11.77 16.45 7.04
CA PHE A 42 -11.30 15.11 7.34
C PHE A 42 -11.38 14.82 8.85
N PRO A 43 -11.78 13.62 9.23
CA PRO A 43 -11.72 13.19 10.61
C PRO A 43 -10.26 13.19 11.09
N LYS A 44 -10.06 13.54 12.35
CA LYS A 44 -8.77 13.44 13.01
C LYS A 44 -8.77 12.27 13.98
N LEU A 45 -7.61 11.63 14.14
CA LEU A 45 -7.38 10.72 15.23
C LEU A 45 -7.58 11.48 16.53
N GLN A 46 -8.42 10.96 17.42
CA GLN A 46 -8.58 11.53 18.75
C GLN A 46 -7.45 11.04 19.65
N PRO A 47 -6.93 11.91 20.54
CA PRO A 47 -5.95 11.49 21.52
C PRO A 47 -6.45 10.27 22.31
N ASP A 48 -5.61 9.25 22.41
CA ASP A 48 -5.89 8.06 23.19
C ASP A 48 -4.67 7.74 24.06
N ASN A 49 -4.78 8.02 25.36
CA ASN A 49 -3.69 7.80 26.30
C ASN A 49 -3.41 6.31 26.59
N GLU A 50 -4.33 5.42 26.17
CA GLU A 50 -4.22 3.98 26.45
C GLU A 50 -3.70 3.19 25.24
N ARG A 51 -3.85 3.75 24.02
CA ARG A 51 -3.54 3.06 22.76
C ARG A 51 -2.62 3.89 21.89
N GLU A 52 -1.42 3.40 21.67
CA GLU A 52 -0.49 3.97 20.69
C GLU A 52 -0.92 3.57 19.28
N ILE A 53 -1.32 4.55 18.46
CA ILE A 53 -1.77 4.33 17.08
C ILE A 53 -0.85 5.05 16.10
N HIS A 54 -0.40 4.31 15.12
CA HIS A 54 0.49 4.76 14.05
C HIS A 54 -0.29 4.89 12.74
N LEU A 55 -0.66 6.12 12.36
CA LEU A 55 -1.31 6.37 11.08
C LEU A 55 -0.30 6.44 9.95
N THR A 56 -0.57 5.70 8.89
CA THR A 56 0.18 5.71 7.64
C THR A 56 -0.64 6.36 6.53
N ALA A 57 -0.06 7.35 5.85
CA ALA A 57 -0.69 8.01 4.71
C ALA A 57 -0.59 7.12 3.46
N HIS A 58 -1.71 6.55 2.99
CA HIS A 58 -1.79 5.67 1.83
C HIS A 58 -1.54 6.44 0.53
N ARG A 59 -0.39 6.24 -0.10
CA ARG A 59 0.07 6.97 -1.29
C ARG A 59 0.20 8.47 -1.07
N GLY A 60 0.60 8.84 0.15
CA GLY A 60 0.54 10.21 0.65
C GLY A 60 -0.88 10.65 1.03
N LEU A 61 -1.15 11.95 1.06
CA LEU A 61 -2.49 12.49 1.35
C LEU A 61 -3.39 12.41 0.10
N SER A 62 -3.62 11.19 -0.35
CA SER A 62 -4.21 10.86 -1.66
C SER A 62 -5.69 11.23 -1.81
N ALA A 63 -6.40 11.47 -0.71
CA ALA A 63 -7.78 11.98 -0.78
C ALA A 63 -7.87 13.45 -1.24
N VAL A 64 -6.76 14.20 -1.20
CA VAL A 64 -6.69 15.62 -1.57
C VAL A 64 -5.78 15.88 -2.76
N TYR A 65 -4.66 15.19 -2.82
CA TYR A 65 -3.63 15.36 -3.85
C TYR A 65 -3.57 14.14 -4.76
N PRO A 66 -3.08 14.27 -6.00
CA PRO A 66 -2.83 13.09 -6.85
C PRO A 66 -1.95 12.09 -6.11
N GLU A 67 -2.41 10.84 -6.03
CA GLU A 67 -1.72 9.76 -5.29
C GLU A 67 -0.31 9.51 -5.81
N ASN A 68 0.59 9.04 -4.94
CA ASN A 68 1.96 8.66 -5.31
C ASN A 68 2.76 9.80 -5.97
N THR A 69 2.50 11.05 -5.55
CA THR A 69 3.24 12.23 -6.01
C THR A 69 3.97 12.91 -4.86
N ALA A 70 5.02 13.67 -5.18
CA ALA A 70 5.70 14.50 -4.20
C ALA A 70 4.74 15.45 -3.47
N LEU A 71 3.73 15.98 -4.17
CA LEU A 71 2.68 16.83 -3.58
C LEU A 71 1.92 16.13 -2.46
N ALA A 72 1.49 14.87 -2.72
CA ALA A 72 0.74 14.08 -1.74
C ALA A 72 1.61 13.70 -0.53
N PHE A 73 2.88 13.36 -0.76
CA PHE A 73 3.82 13.02 0.30
C PHE A 73 4.22 14.23 1.15
N GLU A 74 4.51 15.37 0.54
CA GLU A 74 4.78 16.62 1.24
C GLU A 74 3.60 17.04 2.13
N ALA A 75 2.37 16.93 1.62
CA ALA A 75 1.18 17.25 2.38
C ALA A 75 0.97 16.30 3.57
N ALA A 76 1.22 15.01 3.38
CA ALA A 76 1.12 14.02 4.44
C ALA A 76 2.21 14.21 5.52
N GLY A 77 3.45 14.49 5.10
CA GLY A 77 4.54 14.80 6.02
C GLY A 77 4.25 16.04 6.89
N LYS A 78 3.74 17.11 6.27
CA LYS A 78 3.29 18.31 6.99
C LYS A 78 2.15 18.06 7.96
N ALA A 79 1.29 17.08 7.66
CA ALA A 79 0.18 16.69 8.54
C ALA A 79 0.61 15.81 9.73
N GLY A 80 1.89 15.41 9.82
CA GLY A 80 2.44 14.67 10.94
C GLY A 80 2.11 13.16 10.95
N PHE A 81 1.94 12.53 9.79
CA PHE A 81 1.77 11.08 9.71
C PHE A 81 3.01 10.35 10.21
N TYR A 82 2.80 9.24 10.94
CA TYR A 82 3.87 8.36 11.40
C TYR A 82 4.67 7.76 10.25
N ALA A 83 3.98 7.30 9.22
CA ALA A 83 4.60 6.74 8.02
C ALA A 83 3.93 7.27 6.75
N LEU A 84 4.68 7.31 5.67
CA LEU A 84 4.16 7.54 4.33
C LEU A 84 4.24 6.23 3.56
N GLU A 85 3.15 5.81 2.93
CA GLU A 85 3.15 4.61 2.10
C GLU A 85 3.21 5.00 0.63
N CYS A 86 4.01 4.26 -0.13
CA CYS A 86 4.11 4.39 -1.58
C CYS A 86 4.16 3.03 -2.28
N ASP A 87 3.75 3.02 -3.55
CA ASP A 87 3.83 1.84 -4.44
C ASP A 87 5.00 1.99 -5.42
N THR A 88 5.89 1.00 -5.57
CA THR A 88 7.08 1.17 -6.41
C THR A 88 7.24 0.12 -7.50
N HIS A 89 7.75 0.60 -8.65
CA HIS A 89 8.16 -0.18 -9.82
C HIS A 89 9.54 0.28 -10.30
N CYS A 90 10.26 -0.60 -11.00
CA CYS A 90 11.54 -0.27 -11.61
C CYS A 90 11.36 -0.10 -13.13
N THR A 91 11.80 1.01 -13.69
CA THR A 91 11.80 1.32 -15.13
C THR A 91 12.84 0.51 -15.91
N THR A 92 12.91 0.67 -17.24
CA THR A 92 13.88 -0.03 -18.09
C THR A 92 15.34 0.37 -17.79
N ASP A 93 15.56 1.63 -17.45
CA ASP A 93 16.88 2.19 -17.09
C ASP A 93 17.28 1.96 -15.63
N GLY A 94 16.46 1.22 -14.86
CA GLY A 94 16.78 0.87 -13.48
C GLY A 94 16.34 1.90 -12.45
N THR A 95 15.67 2.98 -12.85
CA THR A 95 15.13 3.97 -11.92
C THR A 95 13.92 3.42 -11.19
N TRP A 96 13.91 3.48 -9.85
CA TRP A 96 12.73 3.15 -9.05
C TRP A 96 11.79 4.35 -8.99
N VAL A 97 10.55 4.14 -9.45
CA VAL A 97 9.50 5.16 -9.56
C VAL A 97 8.26 4.76 -8.75
N VAL A 98 7.46 5.76 -8.39
CA VAL A 98 6.31 5.57 -7.49
C VAL A 98 5.00 5.66 -8.27
N LEU A 99 4.32 4.52 -8.40
CA LEU A 99 3.07 4.38 -9.15
C LEU A 99 2.33 3.11 -8.71
N HIS A 100 1.02 3.19 -8.46
CA HIS A 100 0.27 2.00 -8.02
C HIS A 100 0.10 0.96 -9.11
N ASP A 101 -0.51 1.33 -10.24
CA ASP A 101 -0.74 0.41 -11.35
C ASP A 101 0.45 0.45 -12.31
N GLY A 102 1.00 -0.70 -12.69
CA GLY A 102 2.04 -0.75 -13.71
C GLY A 102 1.57 -0.20 -15.07
N GLN A 103 0.27 -0.23 -15.35
CA GLN A 103 -0.30 0.35 -16.56
C GLN A 103 -0.43 1.87 -16.44
N ILE A 104 0.36 2.62 -17.24
CA ILE A 104 0.48 4.08 -17.12
C ILE A 104 -0.85 4.81 -17.39
N LYS A 105 -1.73 4.27 -18.23
CA LYS A 105 -3.03 4.86 -18.61
C LYS A 105 -3.96 5.16 -17.42
N THR A 106 -3.69 4.59 -16.26
CA THR A 106 -4.49 4.85 -15.05
C THR A 106 -4.25 6.23 -14.47
N MET A 107 -3.04 6.77 -14.64
CA MET A 107 -2.64 8.06 -14.08
C MET A 107 -2.09 9.03 -15.12
N PHE A 108 -1.56 8.54 -16.25
CA PHE A 108 -0.89 9.33 -17.28
C PHE A 108 -1.55 9.18 -18.64
N ASP A 109 -1.30 10.13 -19.53
CA ASP A 109 -1.58 9.97 -20.96
C ASP A 109 -0.68 8.88 -21.56
N GLY A 110 -1.20 8.16 -22.56
CA GLY A 110 -0.49 7.05 -23.17
C GLY A 110 -0.94 5.68 -22.67
N THR A 111 -0.24 4.64 -23.09
CA THR A 111 -0.55 3.23 -22.82
C THR A 111 0.71 2.43 -22.59
N GLY A 112 0.60 1.25 -21.99
CA GLY A 112 1.72 0.34 -21.73
C GLY A 112 2.05 0.26 -20.25
N ASP A 113 3.02 -0.59 -19.94
CA ASP A 113 3.49 -0.81 -18.57
C ASP A 113 4.67 0.11 -18.27
N VAL A 114 4.72 0.72 -17.10
CA VAL A 114 5.80 1.62 -16.66
C VAL A 114 7.20 0.95 -16.77
N LYS A 115 7.25 -0.37 -16.63
CA LYS A 115 8.47 -1.18 -16.79
C LYS A 115 8.99 -1.24 -18.22
N SER A 116 8.24 -0.73 -19.19
CA SER A 116 8.63 -0.66 -20.61
C SER A 116 9.15 0.72 -21.01
N TYR A 117 9.23 1.66 -20.08
CA TYR A 117 9.70 3.03 -20.28
C TYR A 117 10.95 3.30 -19.44
N SER A 118 11.81 4.19 -19.93
CA SER A 118 12.80 4.87 -19.09
C SER A 118 12.13 5.95 -18.23
N TYR A 119 12.81 6.42 -17.20
CA TYR A 119 12.29 7.52 -16.39
C TYR A 119 12.13 8.81 -17.20
N GLU A 120 13.08 9.11 -18.09
CA GLU A 120 13.01 10.27 -19.00
C GLU A 120 11.79 10.21 -19.93
N GLU A 121 11.49 9.04 -20.51
CA GLU A 121 10.29 8.84 -21.32
C GLU A 121 9.00 9.05 -20.49
N MET A 122 9.00 8.64 -19.24
CA MET A 122 7.86 8.84 -18.34
C MET A 122 7.69 10.31 -17.95
N LEU A 123 8.75 11.09 -17.85
CA LEU A 123 8.66 12.54 -17.59
C LEU A 123 8.00 13.32 -18.75
N GLN A 124 7.98 12.76 -19.97
CA GLN A 124 7.26 13.36 -21.10
C GLN A 124 5.75 13.06 -21.06
N LYS A 125 5.28 12.21 -20.14
CA LYS A 125 3.88 11.87 -19.99
C LYS A 125 3.20 12.83 -19.03
N LYS A 126 2.06 13.36 -19.46
CA LYS A 126 1.24 14.23 -18.59
C LYS A 126 0.43 13.37 -17.64
N MET A 127 0.43 13.74 -16.36
CA MET A 127 -0.51 13.15 -15.40
C MET A 127 -1.92 13.69 -15.68
N THR A 128 -2.88 12.78 -15.88
CA THR A 128 -4.25 13.10 -16.31
C THR A 128 -5.32 12.66 -15.33
N ASN A 129 -4.93 11.95 -14.25
CA ASN A 129 -5.85 11.45 -13.25
C ASN A 129 -5.27 11.65 -11.84
N GLY A 130 -6.14 11.57 -10.84
CA GLY A 130 -5.81 11.75 -9.44
C GLY A 130 -6.74 12.78 -8.76
N ALA A 131 -6.70 12.83 -7.43
CA ALA A 131 -7.52 13.77 -6.68
C ALA A 131 -7.12 15.23 -7.02
N ASN A 132 -8.11 16.03 -7.42
CA ASN A 132 -7.91 17.45 -7.79
C ASN A 132 -6.84 17.70 -8.87
N ILE A 133 -6.58 16.75 -9.78
CA ILE A 133 -5.50 16.88 -10.77
C ILE A 133 -5.55 18.20 -11.56
N ASP A 134 -6.74 18.72 -11.82
CA ASP A 134 -6.92 19.99 -12.53
C ASP A 134 -6.35 21.21 -11.79
N LYS A 135 -6.12 21.08 -10.46
CA LYS A 135 -5.47 22.11 -9.62
C LYS A 135 -3.95 21.97 -9.54
N TYR A 136 -3.43 20.85 -10.00
CA TYR A 136 -2.01 20.48 -9.91
C TYR A 136 -1.43 20.10 -11.27
N PRO A 137 -1.41 21.05 -12.24
CA PRO A 137 -0.91 20.77 -13.58
C PRO A 137 0.58 20.39 -13.61
N GLU A 138 1.31 20.69 -12.54
CA GLU A 138 2.73 20.33 -12.33
C GLU A 138 2.92 18.91 -11.79
N ALA A 139 1.85 18.20 -11.44
CA ALA A 139 1.95 16.84 -10.92
C ALA A 139 2.60 15.90 -11.94
N ARG A 140 3.60 15.16 -11.51
CA ARG A 140 4.40 14.25 -12.33
C ARG A 140 4.74 12.98 -11.57
N LEU A 141 5.29 12.01 -12.30
CA LEU A 141 5.83 10.80 -11.72
C LEU A 141 6.92 11.15 -10.69
N CYS A 142 6.78 10.61 -9.51
CA CYS A 142 7.74 10.73 -8.41
C CYS A 142 8.74 9.57 -8.47
N THR A 143 10.01 9.83 -8.21
CA THR A 143 11.00 8.76 -7.99
C THR A 143 10.94 8.26 -6.55
N LEU A 144 11.44 7.04 -6.31
CA LEU A 144 11.59 6.52 -4.96
C LEU A 144 12.60 7.36 -4.15
N GLN A 145 13.60 7.97 -4.81
CA GLN A 145 14.54 8.88 -4.16
C GLN A 145 13.84 10.14 -3.64
N GLU A 146 13.04 10.80 -4.47
CA GLU A 146 12.26 11.98 -4.05
C GLU A 146 11.33 11.66 -2.88
N TYR A 147 10.68 10.49 -2.90
CA TYR A 147 9.85 10.04 -1.80
C TYR A 147 10.66 9.82 -0.50
N ILE A 148 11.83 9.16 -0.58
CA ILE A 148 12.72 8.96 0.58
C ILE A 148 13.17 10.30 1.16
N ASP A 149 13.56 11.26 0.32
CA ASP A 149 13.98 12.58 0.75
C ASP A 149 12.86 13.32 1.50
N ILE A 150 11.61 13.17 1.03
CA ILE A 150 10.44 13.73 1.73
C ILE A 150 10.22 13.04 3.07
N CYS A 151 10.32 11.71 3.15
CA CYS A 151 10.20 10.98 4.42
C CYS A 151 11.23 11.48 5.44
N LYS A 152 12.50 11.61 5.04
CA LYS A 152 13.58 12.15 5.88
C LYS A 152 13.29 13.58 6.34
N LYS A 153 12.86 14.44 5.42
CA LYS A 153 12.54 15.86 5.70
C LYS A 153 11.52 16.03 6.82
N TYR A 154 10.53 15.15 6.87
CA TYR A 154 9.44 15.23 7.87
C TYR A 154 9.58 14.25 9.03
N GLY A 155 10.62 13.41 9.04
CA GLY A 155 10.80 12.39 10.07
C GLY A 155 9.75 11.29 10.03
N CYS A 156 9.12 11.05 8.87
CA CYS A 156 8.15 9.99 8.67
C CYS A 156 8.87 8.67 8.31
N ARG A 157 8.36 7.53 8.78
CA ARG A 157 8.87 6.22 8.34
C ARG A 157 8.52 5.97 6.88
N PRO A 158 9.47 5.57 6.01
CA PRO A 158 9.14 5.07 4.70
C PRO A 158 8.43 3.71 4.79
N MET A 159 7.24 3.56 4.16
CA MET A 159 6.56 2.29 3.97
C MET A 159 6.44 2.04 2.46
N ILE A 160 7.22 1.10 1.94
CA ILE A 160 7.44 0.93 0.50
C ILE A 160 6.78 -0.35 0.02
N GLU A 161 5.68 -0.24 -0.73
CA GLU A 161 5.09 -1.39 -1.41
C GLU A 161 5.87 -1.72 -2.69
N VAL A 162 6.44 -2.91 -2.73
CA VAL A 162 7.12 -3.41 -3.93
C VAL A 162 6.10 -4.13 -4.81
N LYS A 163 5.65 -3.45 -5.88
CA LYS A 163 4.76 -4.00 -6.92
C LYS A 163 5.51 -4.81 -7.97
N ASP A 164 6.78 -4.51 -8.15
CA ASP A 164 7.64 -5.18 -9.12
C ASP A 164 7.93 -6.62 -8.66
N LYS A 165 7.58 -7.58 -9.52
CA LYS A 165 7.76 -9.01 -9.22
C LYS A 165 9.13 -9.56 -9.64
N ARG A 166 9.94 -8.74 -10.30
CA ARG A 166 11.26 -9.11 -10.79
C ARG A 166 12.24 -9.21 -9.62
N THR A 167 12.41 -10.42 -9.09
CA THR A 167 13.24 -10.66 -7.90
C THR A 167 14.71 -10.30 -8.13
N GLU A 168 15.18 -10.33 -9.36
CA GLU A 168 16.52 -9.89 -9.76
C GLU A 168 16.75 -8.37 -9.58
N LYS A 169 15.69 -7.59 -9.41
CA LYS A 169 15.76 -6.16 -9.11
C LYS A 169 15.90 -5.84 -7.62
N MET A 170 15.69 -6.83 -6.75
CA MET A 170 15.65 -6.59 -5.30
C MET A 170 16.99 -6.14 -4.74
N GLN A 171 18.12 -6.57 -5.35
CA GLN A 171 19.44 -6.08 -4.94
C GLN A 171 19.55 -4.57 -5.17
N SER A 172 19.11 -4.05 -6.32
CA SER A 172 19.18 -2.61 -6.60
C SER A 172 18.28 -1.78 -5.70
N LEU A 173 17.12 -2.32 -5.29
CA LEU A 173 16.27 -1.69 -4.29
C LEU A 173 16.98 -1.64 -2.93
N TYR A 174 17.52 -2.77 -2.48
CA TYR A 174 18.24 -2.85 -1.22
C TYR A 174 19.44 -1.89 -1.18
N ASP A 175 20.25 -1.85 -2.25
CA ASP A 175 21.39 -0.93 -2.35
C ASP A 175 20.95 0.54 -2.22
N MET A 176 19.79 0.89 -2.78
CA MET A 176 19.20 2.22 -2.64
C MET A 176 18.81 2.54 -1.18
N LEU A 177 18.23 1.57 -0.45
CA LEU A 177 17.90 1.73 0.97
C LEU A 177 19.17 1.94 1.81
N VAL A 178 20.24 1.17 1.53
CA VAL A 178 21.56 1.32 2.17
C VAL A 178 22.13 2.71 1.91
N GLN A 179 22.20 3.14 0.63
CA GLN A 179 22.75 4.44 0.24
C GLN A 179 22.03 5.62 0.88
N ASN A 180 20.74 5.43 1.18
CA ASN A 180 19.92 6.43 1.85
C ASN A 180 19.91 6.31 3.38
N ASP A 181 20.60 5.35 3.97
CA ASP A 181 20.63 5.15 5.43
C ASP A 181 19.24 5.03 6.06
N ILE A 182 18.36 4.21 5.44
CA ILE A 182 16.99 4.03 5.90
C ILE A 182 16.62 2.57 6.23
N LEU A 183 17.57 1.64 6.22
CA LEU A 183 17.29 0.22 6.46
C LEU A 183 16.57 -0.04 7.79
N GLU A 184 16.98 0.63 8.87
CA GLU A 184 16.39 0.45 10.20
C GLU A 184 15.04 1.17 10.36
N SER A 185 14.77 2.17 9.53
CA SER A 185 13.57 2.98 9.63
C SER A 185 12.48 2.62 8.62
N CYS A 186 12.83 1.96 7.51
CA CYS A 186 11.84 1.63 6.48
C CYS A 186 11.07 0.33 6.81
N ILE A 187 9.88 0.23 6.25
CA ILE A 187 9.05 -0.98 6.24
C ILE A 187 8.82 -1.35 4.77
N ILE A 188 9.23 -2.55 4.37
CA ILE A 188 8.92 -3.06 3.04
C ILE A 188 7.63 -3.87 3.09
N ILE A 189 6.71 -3.59 2.19
CA ILE A 189 5.47 -4.33 2.09
C ILE A 189 5.29 -4.89 0.67
N SER A 190 4.67 -6.04 0.52
CA SER A 190 4.34 -6.61 -0.79
C SER A 190 3.25 -7.67 -0.69
N PHE A 191 2.40 -7.76 -1.74
CA PHE A 191 1.50 -8.91 -1.97
C PHE A 191 2.23 -10.15 -2.50
N HIS A 192 3.50 -9.99 -2.89
CA HIS A 192 4.30 -11.05 -3.52
C HIS A 192 5.31 -11.62 -2.54
N ILE A 193 4.98 -12.78 -1.95
CA ILE A 193 5.88 -13.45 -1.01
C ILE A 193 7.27 -13.76 -1.62
N SER A 194 7.35 -13.96 -2.93
CA SER A 194 8.63 -14.16 -3.64
C SER A 194 9.55 -12.93 -3.53
N VAL A 195 8.98 -11.73 -3.55
CA VAL A 195 9.70 -10.46 -3.36
C VAL A 195 10.26 -10.37 -1.93
N LEU A 196 9.41 -10.64 -0.93
CA LEU A 196 9.84 -10.63 0.47
C LEU A 196 10.92 -11.67 0.75
N ARG A 197 10.79 -12.89 0.20
CA ARG A 197 11.83 -13.92 0.31
C ARG A 197 13.14 -13.53 -0.38
N ALA A 198 13.09 -12.85 -1.51
CA ALA A 198 14.28 -12.37 -2.20
C ALA A 198 15.01 -11.30 -1.37
N LEU A 199 14.29 -10.36 -0.79
CA LEU A 199 14.85 -9.35 0.12
C LEU A 199 15.37 -9.96 1.42
N TYR A 200 14.64 -10.93 2.00
CA TYR A 200 15.09 -11.67 3.18
C TYR A 200 16.41 -12.45 2.95
N ALA A 201 16.61 -12.95 1.74
CA ALA A 201 17.86 -13.61 1.37
C ALA A 201 19.04 -12.63 1.31
N ILE A 202 18.80 -11.34 1.02
CA ILE A 202 19.80 -10.28 1.02
C ILE A 202 20.06 -9.81 2.46
N ASP A 203 19.01 -9.47 3.22
CA ASP A 203 19.13 -8.99 4.59
C ASP A 203 18.00 -9.57 5.47
N LYS A 204 18.39 -10.31 6.50
CA LYS A 204 17.45 -10.97 7.43
C LYS A 204 16.87 -10.02 8.47
N ASN A 205 17.43 -8.83 8.63
CA ASN A 205 17.01 -7.85 9.64
C ASN A 205 16.00 -6.84 9.08
N LEU A 206 15.83 -6.79 7.74
CA LEU A 206 14.91 -5.86 7.10
C LEU A 206 13.49 -6.08 7.60
N GLU A 207 12.82 -5.02 8.05
CA GLU A 207 11.42 -5.09 8.47
C GLU A 207 10.51 -5.21 7.26
N MET A 208 9.76 -6.32 7.19
CA MET A 208 8.93 -6.64 6.03
C MET A 208 7.55 -7.13 6.45
N TRP A 209 6.48 -6.58 5.86
CA TRP A 209 5.12 -7.02 6.13
C TRP A 209 4.46 -7.59 4.88
N TYR A 210 3.84 -8.75 5.05
CA TYR A 210 3.13 -9.42 3.96
C TYR A 210 1.74 -8.80 3.79
N LEU A 211 1.50 -8.19 2.62
CA LEU A 211 0.19 -7.66 2.25
C LEU A 211 -0.75 -8.82 1.87
N ILE A 212 -1.92 -8.86 2.50
CA ILE A 212 -2.92 -9.91 2.26
C ILE A 212 -4.33 -9.33 2.25
N GLU A 213 -5.21 -9.93 1.46
CA GLU A 213 -6.64 -9.61 1.51
C GLU A 213 -7.31 -10.30 2.70
N TYR A 214 -7.04 -11.60 2.90
CA TYR A 214 -7.63 -12.43 3.94
C TYR A 214 -6.58 -13.06 4.83
N ILE A 215 -6.79 -12.99 6.15
CA ILE A 215 -5.96 -13.66 7.16
C ILE A 215 -6.19 -15.18 7.07
N SER A 216 -5.13 -15.96 6.95
CA SER A 216 -5.16 -17.41 6.96
C SER A 216 -3.88 -18.00 7.53
N ASP A 217 -3.96 -19.21 8.10
CA ASP A 217 -2.80 -19.89 8.70
C ASP A 217 -1.65 -20.09 7.69
N LYS A 218 -1.96 -20.29 6.41
CA LYS A 218 -0.94 -20.37 5.35
C LYS A 218 -0.17 -19.05 5.24
N LYS A 219 -0.88 -17.90 5.19
CA LYS A 219 -0.27 -16.59 5.05
C LYS A 219 0.56 -16.19 6.27
N LEU A 220 0.11 -16.57 7.47
CA LEU A 220 0.88 -16.38 8.71
C LEU A 220 2.19 -17.16 8.67
N ARG A 221 2.16 -18.43 8.26
CA ARG A 221 3.38 -19.24 8.09
C ARG A 221 4.32 -18.66 7.05
N GLU A 222 3.81 -18.27 5.88
CA GLU A 222 4.62 -17.62 4.82
C GLU A 222 5.31 -16.35 5.31
N ALA A 223 4.63 -15.52 6.11
CA ALA A 223 5.21 -14.31 6.67
C ALA A 223 6.35 -14.62 7.67
N LYS A 224 6.14 -15.60 8.56
CA LYS A 224 7.17 -16.01 9.55
C LYS A 224 8.48 -16.49 8.92
N GLU A 225 8.43 -17.04 7.70
CA GLU A 225 9.62 -17.45 6.95
C GLU A 225 10.50 -16.26 6.52
N CYS A 226 9.98 -15.03 6.58
CA CYS A 226 10.68 -13.81 6.21
C CYS A 226 11.25 -13.04 7.42
N GLY A 227 11.39 -13.67 8.57
CA GLY A 227 12.11 -13.12 9.74
C GLY A 227 11.35 -12.02 10.48
N ASN A 228 11.88 -10.79 10.54
CA ASN A 228 11.25 -9.64 11.20
C ASN A 228 10.02 -9.18 10.40
N ALA A 229 8.90 -9.86 10.62
CA ALA A 229 7.76 -9.81 9.74
C ALA A 229 6.48 -9.33 10.42
N GLY A 230 5.60 -8.78 9.59
CA GLY A 230 4.24 -8.43 9.96
C GLY A 230 3.24 -8.88 8.88
N ILE A 231 1.99 -8.68 9.20
CA ILE A 231 0.85 -8.85 8.29
C ILE A 231 0.14 -7.51 8.15
N ALA A 232 0.02 -7.04 6.92
CA ALA A 232 -0.83 -5.91 6.57
C ALA A 232 -2.06 -6.43 5.81
N PHE A 233 -3.21 -6.47 6.46
CA PHE A 233 -4.43 -7.09 5.93
C PHE A 233 -5.48 -6.04 5.50
N CYS A 234 -6.37 -6.45 4.58
CA CYS A 234 -7.50 -5.63 4.16
C CYS A 234 -8.55 -5.54 5.27
N ALA A 235 -8.77 -4.35 5.82
CA ALA A 235 -9.72 -4.12 6.91
C ALA A 235 -11.17 -4.45 6.51
N GLN A 236 -11.56 -4.16 5.26
CA GLN A 236 -12.91 -4.41 4.75
C GLN A 236 -13.28 -5.89 4.73
N TYR A 237 -12.30 -6.78 4.51
CA TYR A 237 -12.54 -8.22 4.44
C TYR A 237 -12.36 -8.94 5.78
N ASN A 238 -11.67 -8.32 6.74
CA ASN A 238 -11.31 -8.94 8.01
C ASN A 238 -11.89 -8.25 9.25
N ALA A 239 -12.67 -7.18 9.07
CA ALA A 239 -13.32 -6.50 10.19
C ALA A 239 -14.81 -6.90 10.33
N PRO A 240 -15.32 -7.05 11.53
CA PRO A 240 -14.59 -7.21 12.78
C PRO A 240 -14.28 -8.70 13.03
N ARG A 241 -13.01 -9.09 12.98
CA ARG A 241 -12.58 -10.46 13.26
C ARG A 241 -11.46 -10.50 14.31
N PRO A 242 -11.77 -10.21 15.58
CA PRO A 242 -10.78 -10.17 16.65
C PRO A 242 -9.98 -11.48 16.77
N ASP A 243 -10.65 -12.63 16.61
CA ASP A 243 -10.04 -13.97 16.62
C ASP A 243 -8.97 -14.15 15.53
N ALA A 244 -9.23 -13.65 14.33
CA ALA A 244 -8.28 -13.75 13.23
C ALA A 244 -7.08 -12.78 13.42
N ILE A 245 -7.32 -11.59 13.97
CA ILE A 245 -6.27 -10.62 14.29
C ILE A 245 -5.44 -11.14 15.46
N GLN A 246 -6.05 -11.72 16.48
CA GLN A 246 -5.35 -12.35 17.60
C GLN A 246 -4.37 -13.42 17.14
N LYS A 247 -4.74 -14.23 16.13
CA LYS A 247 -3.80 -15.21 15.53
C LYS A 247 -2.53 -14.58 14.96
N ILE A 248 -2.57 -13.33 14.46
CA ILE A 248 -1.36 -12.63 14.00
C ILE A 248 -0.43 -12.43 15.19
N HIS A 249 -0.96 -11.91 16.30
CA HIS A 249 -0.21 -11.68 17.54
C HIS A 249 0.30 -12.98 18.16
N ASP A 250 -0.51 -14.03 18.19
CA ASP A 250 -0.14 -15.36 18.71
C ASP A 250 1.02 -15.99 17.91
N ASN A 251 1.18 -15.60 16.65
CA ASN A 251 2.31 -15.99 15.82
C ASN A 251 3.55 -15.09 15.97
N GLY A 252 3.51 -14.09 16.83
CA GLY A 252 4.61 -13.13 17.04
C GLY A 252 4.79 -12.14 15.89
N LEU A 253 3.74 -11.93 15.08
CA LEU A 253 3.76 -11.02 13.94
C LEU A 253 3.13 -9.68 14.29
N THR A 254 3.63 -8.61 13.69
CA THR A 254 2.99 -7.28 13.76
C THR A 254 1.70 -7.29 12.94
N ALA A 255 0.63 -6.73 13.51
CA ALA A 255 -0.65 -6.56 12.83
C ALA A 255 -0.81 -5.12 12.33
N ALA A 256 -1.01 -4.96 11.02
CA ALA A 256 -1.33 -3.71 10.35
C ALA A 256 -2.55 -3.89 9.46
N CYS A 257 -3.29 -2.83 9.17
CA CYS A 257 -4.45 -2.92 8.27
C CYS A 257 -4.52 -1.75 7.27
N TRP A 258 -5.18 -2.02 6.14
CA TRP A 258 -5.46 -1.08 5.06
C TRP A 258 -6.82 -1.38 4.41
N THR A 259 -7.57 -0.45 3.82
CA THR A 259 -7.46 0.99 4.01
C THR A 259 -8.61 1.42 4.91
N VAL A 260 -8.33 2.15 5.96
CA VAL A 260 -9.31 2.57 6.98
C VAL A 260 -9.59 4.06 6.80
N ASP A 261 -10.78 4.39 6.30
CA ASP A 261 -11.13 5.76 5.88
C ASP A 261 -12.31 6.35 6.64
N THR A 262 -12.84 5.62 7.64
CA THR A 262 -13.94 6.12 8.50
C THR A 262 -13.63 5.97 9.98
N PRO A 263 -14.10 6.89 10.84
CA PRO A 263 -13.93 6.79 12.29
C PRO A 263 -14.45 5.48 12.88
N GLU A 264 -15.56 4.95 12.34
CA GLU A 264 -16.16 3.71 12.83
C GLU A 264 -15.27 2.50 12.54
N MET A 265 -14.63 2.45 11.36
CA MET A 265 -13.69 1.39 11.02
C MET A 265 -12.39 1.53 11.80
N LEU A 266 -11.92 2.77 12.00
CA LEU A 266 -10.76 3.07 12.83
C LEU A 266 -10.96 2.50 14.25
N GLU A 267 -12.06 2.87 14.91
CA GLU A 267 -12.37 2.39 16.25
C GLU A 267 -12.49 0.86 16.32
N LYS A 268 -13.10 0.22 15.32
CA LYS A 268 -13.15 -1.25 15.24
C LYS A 268 -11.77 -1.89 15.19
N MET A 269 -10.85 -1.35 14.36
CA MET A 269 -9.50 -1.88 14.24
C MET A 269 -8.69 -1.65 15.51
N MET A 270 -8.80 -0.49 16.14
CA MET A 270 -8.19 -0.17 17.42
C MET A 270 -8.66 -1.13 18.52
N ASN A 271 -9.97 -1.41 18.60
CA ASN A 271 -10.55 -2.36 19.55
C ASN A 271 -10.13 -3.82 19.30
N CYS A 272 -9.65 -4.15 18.10
CA CYS A 272 -9.03 -5.44 17.79
C CYS A 272 -7.51 -5.47 18.07
N GLY A 273 -6.93 -4.40 18.64
CA GLY A 273 -5.51 -4.32 18.97
C GLY A 273 -4.59 -3.98 17.79
N VAL A 274 -5.14 -3.51 16.66
CA VAL A 274 -4.33 -3.07 15.52
C VAL A 274 -3.78 -1.68 15.78
N LYS A 275 -2.45 -1.55 15.77
CA LYS A 275 -1.75 -0.28 16.02
C LYS A 275 -1.36 0.46 14.74
N TYR A 276 -1.07 -0.25 13.66
CA TYR A 276 -0.60 0.32 12.38
C TYR A 276 -1.76 0.38 11.39
N ILE A 277 -2.19 1.58 11.05
CA ILE A 277 -3.42 1.79 10.27
C ILE A 277 -3.15 2.70 9.08
N THR A 278 -3.31 2.13 7.88
CA THR A 278 -3.14 2.86 6.62
C THR A 278 -4.47 3.48 6.19
N THR A 279 -4.46 4.77 5.87
CA THR A 279 -5.66 5.57 5.56
C THR A 279 -5.43 6.54 4.40
N ASN A 280 -6.51 6.84 3.64
CA ASN A 280 -6.52 7.94 2.65
C ASN A 280 -6.98 9.27 3.26
N SER A 281 -7.70 9.25 4.39
CA SER A 281 -8.55 10.37 4.78
C SER A 281 -8.63 10.67 6.28
N ILE A 282 -8.04 9.86 7.15
CA ILE A 282 -7.99 10.16 8.59
C ILE A 282 -6.66 10.87 8.87
N LEU A 283 -6.73 12.06 9.44
CA LEU A 283 -5.53 12.82 9.77
C LEU A 283 -5.01 12.46 11.17
N PRO A 284 -3.70 12.56 11.42
CA PRO A 284 -3.17 12.66 12.77
C PRO A 284 -3.79 13.83 13.54
N GLU A 285 -3.56 13.92 14.84
CA GLU A 285 -4.10 14.96 15.73
C GLU A 285 -3.93 16.39 15.23
#